data_2521977412416ce980beae9deba51361
#
_entry.id   2521977412416ce980beae9deba51361
#
_cell.length_a   1.000
_cell.length_b   1.000
_cell.length_c   1.000
_cell.angle_alpha   90.00
_cell.angle_beta   90.00
_cell.angle_gamma   90.00
#
_symmetry.space_group_name_H-M   'P 1'
#
loop_
_entity.id
_entity.type
_entity.pdbx_description
1 polymer ?
#
loop_
_entity_poly.entity_id
_entity_poly.type
_entity_poly.pdbx_seq_one_letter_code
_entity_poly.pdbx_strand_id
1 'polypeptide(L)'
;LFRSTYDDGYRELLEELVPGIPETSVICPPFHCDHGDGIKLGEHVFVNANCTFLDGGYITIGAHTLVGPCVQIYTPHHPMNYLERRGSKEYAYPVTIGEDCWIGGGAVICPGVTIGNRCVIGAGSVVTKDIPDDSVAVGNPARLIRKQA
;
A
#
# COMPACT_ATOMS: atom_id res chain seq x y z
N LEU A 1 18.55 12.83 -9.18
CA LEU A 1 17.59 12.93 -10.30
C LEU A 1 16.13 13.00 -9.85
N PHE A 2 15.81 12.54 -8.66
CA PHE A 2 14.42 12.53 -8.15
C PHE A 2 14.10 13.69 -7.18
N ARG A 3 15.02 14.62 -6.98
CA ARG A 3 14.91 15.64 -5.93
C ARG A 3 14.45 17.02 -6.40
N SER A 4 14.21 17.24 -7.68
CA SER A 4 14.10 18.60 -8.19
C SER A 4 12.68 19.05 -8.55
N THR A 5 11.64 18.30 -8.22
CA THR A 5 10.30 18.58 -8.72
C THR A 5 9.22 18.71 -7.66
N TYR A 6 9.56 18.67 -6.40
CA TYR A 6 8.59 18.97 -5.36
C TYR A 6 8.73 20.45 -5.00
N ASP A 7 7.66 21.20 -5.30
CA ASP A 7 7.53 22.60 -4.93
C ASP A 7 7.57 22.80 -3.41
N ASP A 8 7.89 24.01 -2.96
CA ASP A 8 8.04 24.32 -1.54
C ASP A 8 6.80 24.02 -0.68
N GLY A 9 5.61 23.87 -1.29
CA GLY A 9 4.36 23.50 -0.63
C GLY A 9 4.02 22.01 -0.58
N TYR A 10 4.82 21.16 -1.25
CA TYR A 10 4.49 19.73 -1.37
C TYR A 10 4.45 19.03 -0.01
N ARG A 11 5.42 19.30 0.84
CA ARG A 11 5.51 18.63 2.16
C ARG A 11 4.35 19.00 3.07
N GLU A 12 3.97 20.27 3.10
CA GLU A 12 2.82 20.73 3.89
C GLU A 12 1.51 20.08 3.41
N LEU A 13 1.32 20.03 2.09
CA LEU A 13 0.15 19.35 1.52
C LEU A 13 0.14 17.86 1.82
N LEU A 14 1.31 17.21 1.82
CA LEU A 14 1.42 15.81 2.16
C LEU A 14 1.10 15.53 3.63
N GLU A 15 1.54 16.40 4.54
CA GLU A 15 1.23 16.30 5.97
C GLU A 15 -0.25 16.58 6.26
N GLU A 16 -0.87 17.48 5.51
CA GLU A 16 -2.31 17.70 5.58
C GLU A 16 -3.09 16.46 5.09
N LEU A 17 -2.66 15.84 4.00
CA LEU A 17 -3.31 14.67 3.41
C LEU A 17 -3.09 13.41 4.26
N VAL A 18 -1.87 13.19 4.73
CA VAL A 18 -1.45 12.00 5.50
C VAL A 18 -0.88 12.45 6.84
N PRO A 19 -1.74 12.76 7.82
CA PRO A 19 -1.31 13.30 9.11
C PRO A 19 -0.35 12.38 9.85
N GLY A 20 0.77 12.94 10.28
CA GLY A 20 1.80 12.21 11.02
C GLY A 20 2.75 11.38 10.14
N ILE A 21 2.78 11.64 8.84
CA ILE A 21 3.80 11.05 7.97
C ILE A 21 5.20 11.46 8.42
N PRO A 22 6.14 10.50 8.63
CA PRO A 22 7.51 10.84 9.02
C PRO A 22 8.20 11.75 7.99
N GLU A 23 9.06 12.65 8.45
CA GLU A 23 9.84 13.56 7.58
C GLU A 23 10.70 12.80 6.57
N THR A 24 11.15 11.62 6.94
CA THR A 24 11.98 10.74 6.12
C THR A 24 11.22 9.99 5.04
N SER A 25 9.88 10.00 5.11
CA SER A 25 9.03 9.25 4.19
C SER A 25 8.46 10.13 3.09
N VAL A 26 8.29 9.57 1.91
CA VAL A 26 7.92 10.29 0.67
C VAL A 26 6.81 9.53 -0.06
N ILE A 27 5.82 10.28 -0.55
CA ILE A 27 4.82 9.80 -1.52
C ILE A 27 4.95 10.64 -2.77
N CYS A 28 5.35 10.03 -3.88
CA CYS A 28 5.50 10.72 -5.16
C CYS A 28 4.13 11.01 -5.81
N PRO A 29 3.86 12.25 -6.23
CA PRO A 29 2.66 12.55 -6.99
C PRO A 29 2.74 12.02 -8.44
N PRO A 30 1.60 11.82 -9.13
CA PRO A 30 0.26 11.88 -8.54
C PRO A 30 -0.01 10.69 -7.62
N PHE A 31 -0.77 10.95 -6.55
CA PHE A 31 -1.18 9.95 -5.58
C PHE A 31 -2.69 10.08 -5.34
N HIS A 32 -3.38 8.96 -5.14
CA HIS A 32 -4.81 8.92 -4.91
C HIS A 32 -5.13 8.13 -3.64
N CYS A 33 -6.03 8.65 -2.83
CA CYS A 33 -6.54 7.97 -1.63
C CYS A 33 -8.02 8.34 -1.41
N ASP A 34 -8.69 7.62 -0.52
CA ASP A 34 -10.05 7.97 -0.11
C ASP A 34 -10.04 9.14 0.89
N HIS A 35 -9.27 9.01 1.95
CA HIS A 35 -9.23 9.96 3.07
C HIS A 35 -7.82 10.50 3.33
N GLY A 36 -6.82 9.61 3.35
CA GLY A 36 -5.43 9.90 3.65
C GLY A 36 -5.08 9.73 5.14
N ASP A 37 -5.97 10.08 6.04
CA ASP A 37 -5.76 9.95 7.50
C ASP A 37 -5.75 8.50 7.99
N GLY A 38 -6.27 7.57 7.20
CA GLY A 38 -6.17 6.13 7.40
C GLY A 38 -4.81 5.53 7.02
N ILE A 39 -3.92 6.29 6.39
CA ILE A 39 -2.61 5.83 5.96
C ILE A 39 -1.58 6.09 7.05
N LYS A 40 -0.86 5.03 7.47
CA LYS A 40 0.19 5.09 8.49
C LYS A 40 1.49 4.55 7.92
N LEU A 41 2.47 5.41 7.80
CA LEU A 41 3.80 5.06 7.28
C LEU A 41 4.84 5.08 8.40
N GLY A 42 5.74 4.11 8.37
CA GLY A 42 6.97 4.13 9.17
C GLY A 42 8.01 5.10 8.59
N GLU A 43 9.18 5.15 9.22
CA GLU A 43 10.34 5.93 8.76
C GLU A 43 10.89 5.40 7.43
N HIS A 44 11.42 6.30 6.59
CA HIS A 44 12.09 5.94 5.34
C HIS A 44 11.24 5.14 4.35
N VAL A 45 9.92 5.26 4.41
CA VAL A 45 9.05 4.66 3.40
C VAL A 45 9.06 5.50 2.12
N PHE A 46 9.20 4.84 0.99
CA PHE A 46 9.12 5.47 -0.32
C PHE A 46 7.94 4.91 -1.11
N VAL A 47 6.99 5.76 -1.46
CA VAL A 47 5.85 5.43 -2.33
C VAL A 47 6.04 6.13 -3.67
N ASN A 48 6.17 5.37 -4.75
CA ASN A 48 6.36 5.89 -6.09
C ASN A 48 5.05 6.44 -6.68
N ALA A 49 5.15 7.11 -7.82
CA ALA A 49 4.04 7.82 -8.47
C ALA A 49 2.90 6.90 -8.94
N ASN A 50 1.73 7.49 -9.11
CA ASN A 50 0.50 6.87 -9.59
C ASN A 50 -0.03 5.73 -8.70
N CYS A 51 0.30 5.74 -7.41
CA CYS A 51 -0.28 4.79 -6.47
C CYS A 51 -1.70 5.20 -6.05
N THR A 52 -2.52 4.21 -5.73
CA THR A 52 -3.89 4.39 -5.24
C THR A 52 -4.08 3.59 -3.95
N PHE A 53 -4.31 4.28 -2.84
CA PHE A 53 -4.54 3.68 -1.53
C PHE A 53 -5.96 4.01 -1.08
N LEU A 54 -6.87 3.03 -1.16
CA LEU A 54 -8.24 3.21 -0.68
C LEU A 54 -8.29 2.89 0.82
N ASP A 55 -8.14 3.91 1.62
CA ASP A 55 -7.95 3.86 3.06
C ASP A 55 -9.24 4.04 3.88
N GLY A 56 -10.36 3.52 3.39
CA GLY A 56 -11.59 3.40 4.19
C GLY A 56 -11.41 2.56 5.47
N GLY A 57 -10.44 1.63 5.47
CA GLY A 57 -9.79 1.04 6.64
C GLY A 57 -8.33 1.45 6.71
N TYR A 58 -7.65 1.14 7.82
CA TYR A 58 -6.25 1.52 7.96
C TYR A 58 -5.34 0.79 6.97
N ILE A 59 -4.39 1.54 6.40
CA ILE A 59 -3.24 1.02 5.63
C ILE A 59 -1.98 1.36 6.41
N THR A 60 -1.28 0.33 6.88
CA THR A 60 -0.04 0.49 7.63
C THR A 60 1.13 -0.05 6.82
N ILE A 61 2.19 0.74 6.66
CA ILE A 61 3.41 0.32 5.95
C ILE A 61 4.61 0.56 6.87
N GLY A 62 5.33 -0.51 7.16
CA GLY A 62 6.51 -0.50 8.04
C GLY A 62 7.70 0.25 7.44
N ALA A 63 8.65 0.59 8.32
CA ALA A 63 9.83 1.37 7.98
C ALA A 63 10.65 0.74 6.83
N HIS A 64 11.39 1.58 6.08
CA HIS A 64 12.28 1.17 4.99
C HIS A 64 11.62 0.40 3.85
N THR A 65 10.29 0.40 3.77
CA THR A 65 9.55 -0.27 2.69
C THR A 65 9.49 0.60 1.44
N LEU A 66 9.75 -0.02 0.30
CA LEU A 66 9.71 0.60 -1.02
C LEU A 66 8.48 0.14 -1.78
N VAL A 67 7.66 1.09 -2.20
CA VAL A 67 6.45 0.84 -2.99
C VAL A 67 6.66 1.36 -4.41
N GLY A 68 6.61 0.45 -5.38
CA GLY A 68 6.77 0.76 -6.80
C GLY A 68 5.62 1.60 -7.38
N PRO A 69 5.75 2.09 -8.61
CA PRO A 69 4.71 2.93 -9.23
C PRO A 69 3.45 2.12 -9.53
N CYS A 70 2.32 2.81 -9.55
CA CYS A 70 1.02 2.23 -9.89
C CYS A 70 0.58 1.08 -8.96
N VAL A 71 1.11 1.01 -7.75
CA VAL A 71 0.65 0.04 -6.74
C VAL A 71 -0.72 0.47 -6.22
N GLN A 72 -1.59 -0.51 -6.02
CA GLN A 72 -2.94 -0.31 -5.54
C GLN A 72 -3.12 -1.08 -4.23
N ILE A 73 -3.56 -0.41 -3.17
CA ILE A 73 -3.88 -1.02 -1.88
C ILE A 73 -5.35 -0.73 -1.58
N TYR A 74 -6.12 -1.78 -1.42
CA TYR A 74 -7.55 -1.67 -1.20
C TYR A 74 -7.93 -2.19 0.18
N THR A 75 -8.65 -1.40 0.95
CA THR A 75 -9.30 -1.83 2.19
C THR A 75 -10.80 -2.03 2.03
N PRO A 76 -11.50 -1.31 1.11
CA PRO A 76 -12.93 -1.48 0.95
C PRO A 76 -13.31 -2.85 0.39
N HIS A 77 -14.42 -3.38 0.87
CA HIS A 77 -14.98 -4.66 0.44
C HIS A 77 -16.51 -4.58 0.38
N HIS A 78 -17.07 -5.01 -0.73
CA HIS A 78 -18.52 -5.12 -0.89
C HIS A 78 -19.01 -6.55 -0.66
N PRO A 79 -20.25 -6.74 -0.18
CA PRO A 79 -20.85 -8.06 -0.03
C PRO A 79 -20.81 -8.87 -1.32
N MET A 80 -20.42 -10.14 -1.23
CA MET A 80 -20.43 -11.05 -2.38
C MET A 80 -21.84 -11.34 -2.87
N ASN A 81 -22.81 -11.40 -1.96
CA ASN A 81 -24.23 -11.51 -2.32
C ASN A 81 -24.69 -10.23 -3.00
N TYR A 82 -25.18 -10.36 -4.24
CA TYR A 82 -25.59 -9.21 -5.05
C TYR A 82 -26.82 -8.46 -4.47
N LEU A 83 -27.70 -9.13 -3.74
CA LEU A 83 -28.84 -8.48 -3.10
C LEU A 83 -28.40 -7.60 -1.92
N GLU A 84 -27.45 -8.08 -1.12
CA GLU A 84 -26.85 -7.28 -0.05
C GLU A 84 -26.03 -6.10 -0.62
N ARG A 85 -25.32 -6.32 -1.73
CA ARG A 85 -24.53 -5.29 -2.41
C ARG A 85 -25.37 -4.17 -3.03
N ARG A 86 -26.66 -4.41 -3.32
CA ARG A 86 -27.58 -3.34 -3.75
C ARG A 86 -27.87 -2.31 -2.66
N GLY A 87 -27.68 -2.69 -1.40
CA GLY A 87 -27.75 -1.78 -0.27
C GLY A 87 -26.47 -0.93 -0.16
N SER A 88 -26.44 -0.04 0.80
CA SER A 88 -25.30 0.84 1.08
C SER A 88 -24.24 0.21 1.98
N LYS A 89 -24.29 -1.12 2.19
CA LYS A 89 -23.30 -1.81 3.04
C LYS A 89 -21.98 -1.93 2.36
N GLU A 90 -20.97 -1.42 3.03
CA GLU A 90 -19.55 -1.57 2.68
C GLU A 90 -18.78 -1.95 3.94
N TYR A 91 -17.76 -2.74 3.77
CA TYR A 91 -16.84 -3.14 4.84
C TYR A 91 -15.45 -2.62 4.48
N ALA A 92 -14.63 -2.37 5.47
CA ALA A 92 -13.23 -2.07 5.26
C ALA A 92 -12.37 -3.01 6.10
N TYR A 93 -11.43 -3.68 5.46
CA TYR A 93 -10.50 -4.59 6.12
C TYR A 93 -9.10 -4.00 6.02
N PRO A 94 -8.44 -3.73 7.17
CA PRO A 94 -7.14 -3.09 7.16
C PRO A 94 -6.09 -3.92 6.43
N VAL A 95 -5.15 -3.23 5.80
CA VAL A 95 -3.99 -3.84 5.14
C VAL A 95 -2.73 -3.44 5.90
N THR A 96 -1.87 -4.41 6.15
CA THR A 96 -0.59 -4.19 6.83
C THR A 96 0.55 -4.72 5.95
N ILE A 97 1.58 -3.88 5.76
CA ILE A 97 2.83 -4.26 5.10
C ILE A 97 3.95 -4.01 6.11
N GLY A 98 4.78 -5.00 6.34
CA GLY A 98 5.88 -4.97 7.29
C GLY A 98 7.03 -4.04 6.87
N GLU A 99 8.12 -4.14 7.63
CA GLU A 99 9.36 -3.39 7.39
C GLU A 99 10.22 -4.03 6.29
N ASP A 100 11.10 -3.21 5.68
CA ASP A 100 12.08 -3.68 4.68
C ASP A 100 11.47 -4.45 3.50
N CYS A 101 10.24 -4.13 3.13
CA CYS A 101 9.57 -4.76 2.00
C CYS A 101 9.84 -4.02 0.68
N TRP A 102 9.73 -4.76 -0.40
CA TRP A 102 9.68 -4.20 -1.76
C TRP A 102 8.41 -4.66 -2.46
N ILE A 103 7.51 -3.71 -2.71
CA ILE A 103 6.27 -3.93 -3.45
C ILE A 103 6.49 -3.50 -4.89
N GLY A 104 6.53 -4.46 -5.79
CA GLY A 104 6.76 -4.22 -7.22
C GLY A 104 5.65 -3.41 -7.88
N GLY A 105 6.04 -2.61 -8.89
CA GLY A 105 5.11 -1.72 -9.58
C GLY A 105 3.88 -2.44 -10.13
N GLY A 106 2.73 -1.79 -10.06
CA GLY A 106 1.45 -2.33 -10.53
C GLY A 106 0.90 -3.50 -9.69
N ALA A 107 1.50 -3.82 -8.55
CA ALA A 107 0.93 -4.81 -7.65
C ALA A 107 -0.39 -4.32 -7.04
N VAL A 108 -1.31 -5.26 -6.79
CA VAL A 108 -2.59 -5.00 -6.12
C VAL A 108 -2.61 -5.77 -4.81
N ILE A 109 -2.85 -5.07 -3.70
CA ILE A 109 -3.00 -5.67 -2.38
C ILE A 109 -4.47 -5.64 -2.00
N CYS A 110 -5.04 -6.82 -1.78
CA CYS A 110 -6.47 -6.98 -1.50
C CYS A 110 -6.81 -6.69 -0.03
N PRO A 111 -8.10 -6.38 0.27
CA PRO A 111 -8.54 -6.07 1.62
C PRO A 111 -8.20 -7.16 2.64
N GLY A 112 -7.74 -6.74 3.81
CA GLY A 112 -7.45 -7.62 4.94
C GLY A 112 -6.12 -8.36 4.89
N VAL A 113 -5.29 -8.12 3.86
CA VAL A 113 -4.00 -8.79 3.70
C VAL A 113 -2.95 -8.23 4.64
N THR A 114 -2.19 -9.12 5.24
CA THR A 114 -0.95 -8.81 5.95
C THR A 114 0.25 -9.35 5.18
N ILE A 115 1.18 -8.47 4.84
CA ILE A 115 2.50 -8.82 4.29
C ILE A 115 3.52 -8.63 5.41
N GLY A 116 4.23 -9.70 5.74
CA GLY A 116 5.26 -9.71 6.79
C GLY A 116 6.47 -8.86 6.43
N ASN A 117 7.47 -8.88 7.29
CA ASN A 117 8.70 -8.10 7.11
C ASN A 117 9.61 -8.71 6.04
N ARG A 118 10.45 -7.88 5.42
CA ARG A 118 11.48 -8.30 4.45
C ARG A 118 10.91 -9.13 3.31
N CYS A 119 9.72 -8.75 2.83
CA CYS A 119 9.06 -9.42 1.71
C CYS A 119 9.31 -8.70 0.39
N VAL A 120 9.32 -9.47 -0.69
CA VAL A 120 9.30 -8.93 -2.06
C VAL A 120 8.02 -9.41 -2.75
N ILE A 121 7.24 -8.45 -3.24
CA ILE A 121 6.07 -8.71 -4.08
C ILE A 121 6.45 -8.35 -5.52
N GLY A 122 6.36 -9.32 -6.42
CA GLY A 122 6.70 -9.09 -7.83
C GLY A 122 5.76 -8.09 -8.51
N ALA A 123 6.27 -7.38 -9.51
CA ALA A 123 5.48 -6.41 -10.27
C ALA A 123 4.24 -7.07 -10.89
N GLY A 124 3.10 -6.35 -10.89
CA GLY A 124 1.83 -6.83 -11.44
C GLY A 124 1.16 -7.96 -10.65
N SER A 125 1.66 -8.30 -9.48
CA SER A 125 1.07 -9.36 -8.65
C SER A 125 -0.23 -8.90 -7.99
N VAL A 126 -1.15 -9.86 -7.75
CA VAL A 126 -2.38 -9.62 -6.99
C VAL A 126 -2.34 -10.44 -5.71
N VAL A 127 -2.10 -9.77 -4.59
CA VAL A 127 -1.96 -10.39 -3.28
C VAL A 127 -3.33 -10.53 -2.63
N THR A 128 -3.81 -11.76 -2.53
CA THR A 128 -5.15 -12.10 -2.01
C THR A 128 -5.11 -12.83 -0.67
N LYS A 129 -3.92 -13.13 -0.15
CA LYS A 129 -3.69 -13.84 1.13
C LYS A 129 -2.44 -13.30 1.79
N ASP A 130 -2.36 -13.50 3.10
CA ASP A 130 -1.20 -13.11 3.88
C ASP A 130 0.10 -13.72 3.35
N ILE A 131 1.16 -12.93 3.44
CA ILE A 131 2.52 -13.31 3.05
C ILE A 131 3.39 -13.32 4.31
N PRO A 132 3.98 -14.46 4.67
CA PRO A 132 4.84 -14.53 5.86
C PRO A 132 6.17 -13.81 5.64
N ASP A 133 6.84 -13.46 6.74
CA ASP A 133 8.16 -12.82 6.72
C ASP A 133 9.15 -13.53 5.77
N ASP A 134 10.12 -12.76 5.28
CA ASP A 134 11.23 -13.26 4.46
C ASP A 134 10.80 -13.98 3.20
N SER A 135 9.75 -13.52 2.55
CA SER A 135 9.14 -14.22 1.41
C SER A 135 9.20 -13.42 0.11
N VAL A 136 9.34 -14.14 -0.99
CA VAL A 136 9.14 -13.62 -2.35
C VAL A 136 7.86 -14.22 -2.91
N ALA A 137 6.89 -13.36 -3.26
CA ALA A 137 5.61 -13.76 -3.83
C ALA A 137 5.35 -13.04 -5.15
N VAL A 138 4.84 -13.78 -6.15
CA VAL A 138 4.60 -13.24 -7.49
C VAL A 138 3.32 -13.83 -8.10
N GLY A 139 2.76 -13.12 -9.05
CA GLY A 139 1.69 -13.60 -9.92
C GLY A 139 0.28 -13.14 -9.52
N ASN A 140 -0.70 -13.61 -10.28
CA ASN A 140 -2.12 -13.36 -10.04
C ASN A 140 -2.91 -14.69 -10.07
N PRO A 141 -3.41 -15.17 -8.92
CA PRO A 141 -3.14 -14.69 -7.58
C PRO A 141 -1.67 -14.93 -7.17
N ALA A 142 -1.12 -14.07 -6.32
CA ALA A 142 0.27 -14.18 -5.88
C ALA A 142 0.52 -15.50 -5.12
N ARG A 143 1.67 -16.10 -5.40
CA ARG A 143 2.15 -17.32 -4.76
C ARG A 143 3.58 -17.16 -4.29
N LEU A 144 3.87 -17.78 -3.17
CA LEU A 144 5.24 -17.84 -2.65
C LEU A 144 6.09 -18.65 -3.62
N ILE A 145 7.21 -18.08 -4.05
CA ILE A 145 8.17 -18.77 -4.96
C ILE A 145 9.45 -19.14 -4.24
N ARG A 146 9.83 -18.41 -3.20
CA ARG A 146 10.99 -18.70 -2.36
C ARG A 146 10.95 -17.91 -1.06
N LYS A 147 11.79 -18.32 -0.10
CA LYS A 147 12.19 -17.48 1.03
C LYS A 147 13.35 -16.57 0.60
N GLN A 148 13.42 -15.38 1.21
CA GLN A 148 14.65 -14.59 1.14
C GLN A 148 15.70 -15.25 2.03
N ALA A 149 16.93 -15.22 1.57
CA ALA A 149 18.05 -15.78 2.33
C ALA A 149 18.47 -14.83 3.45
#